data_006c72f07c00ec951211d5f5c2884bf9
#
_entry.id   006c72f07c00ec951211d5f5c2884bf9
#
_cell.length_a   1.000
_cell.length_b   1.000
_cell.length_c   1.000
_cell.angle_alpha   90.00
_cell.angle_beta   90.00
_cell.angle_gamma   90.00
#
_symmetry.space_group_name_H-M   'P 1'
#
loop_
_entity.id
_entity.type
_entity.pdbx_description
1 polymer ?
#
loop_
_entity_poly.entity_id
_entity_poly.type
_entity_poly.pdbx_seq_one_letter_code
_entity_poly.pdbx_strand_id
1 'polypeptide(L)'
;MSKIIALANQKGGVGKTTSSINLAASLAVLEYRTLLVDADPQANSTSGIGFDPRTIKSSIYECIINDIDPKDAIKKTETPFLDLLPAHIDLVGAEIEMINLHEREYRMKTVLNKIKDEYDFIIIDCSPSLGLITINSLTAADSVIIPVQCEYFALEGLGKLLNTIKIVQNRLNPELAIEGVLLTMYDVRLRLANQVVEEVKTHFQELVFDTIIQRNTRLSEAPSFGVSVIMHDANSKGAINYLNLAREIIRKNGLAQEEVEQAVTL
;
A
#
# COMPACT_ATOMS: atom_id res chain seq x y z
N MET A 1 4.70 -8.54 -16.34
CA MET A 1 3.56 -8.95 -15.48
C MET A 1 3.35 -7.89 -14.43
N SER A 2 2.12 -7.47 -14.19
CA SER A 2 1.80 -6.52 -13.11
C SER A 2 1.95 -7.18 -11.74
N LYS A 3 2.43 -6.45 -10.75
CA LYS A 3 2.50 -6.89 -9.35
C LYS A 3 1.53 -6.09 -8.50
N ILE A 4 0.56 -6.77 -7.88
CA ILE A 4 -0.46 -6.16 -7.01
C ILE A 4 -0.04 -6.38 -5.55
N ILE A 5 0.19 -5.30 -4.81
CA ILE A 5 0.65 -5.33 -3.41
C ILE A 5 -0.36 -4.59 -2.53
N ALA A 6 -0.93 -5.29 -1.54
CA ALA A 6 -1.78 -4.66 -0.54
C ALA A 6 -0.96 -4.23 0.69
N LEU A 7 -1.23 -3.05 1.25
CA LEU A 7 -0.69 -2.63 2.54
C LEU A 7 -1.77 -2.78 3.61
N ALA A 8 -1.62 -3.74 4.51
CA ALA A 8 -2.63 -4.07 5.50
C ALA A 8 -2.07 -4.16 6.91
N ASN A 9 -2.80 -3.61 7.87
CA ASN A 9 -2.63 -3.82 9.30
C ASN A 9 -3.91 -3.38 10.03
N GLN A 10 -4.37 -4.17 11.01
CA GLN A 10 -5.56 -3.87 11.81
C GLN A 10 -5.35 -2.62 12.70
N LYS A 11 -4.11 -2.35 13.11
CA LYS A 11 -3.80 -1.20 13.96
C LYS A 11 -3.84 0.09 13.13
N GLY A 12 -4.61 1.07 13.58
CA GLY A 12 -4.58 2.42 13.01
C GLY A 12 -3.26 3.14 13.33
N GLY A 13 -2.87 4.10 12.49
CA GLY A 13 -1.71 4.95 12.75
C GLY A 13 -0.34 4.30 12.58
N VAL A 14 -0.24 3.09 12.03
CA VAL A 14 1.05 2.40 11.79
C VAL A 14 1.76 2.84 10.50
N GLY A 15 1.20 3.81 9.77
CA GLY A 15 1.79 4.33 8.53
C GLY A 15 1.38 3.59 7.26
N LYS A 16 0.22 2.89 7.22
CA LYS A 16 -0.30 2.26 5.99
C LYS A 16 -0.39 3.25 4.85
N THR A 17 -1.26 4.23 4.96
CA THR A 17 -1.49 5.27 3.94
C THR A 17 -0.21 6.01 3.57
N THR A 18 0.59 6.42 4.57
CA THR A 18 1.90 7.05 4.31
C THR A 18 2.80 6.14 3.47
N SER A 19 2.83 4.83 3.78
CA SER A 19 3.64 3.88 3.03
C SER A 19 3.07 3.60 1.65
N SER A 20 1.74 3.50 1.51
CA SER A 20 1.07 3.29 0.21
C SER A 20 1.37 4.43 -0.76
N ILE A 21 1.17 5.67 -0.33
CA ILE A 21 1.45 6.88 -1.14
C ILE A 21 2.93 6.94 -1.54
N ASN A 22 3.83 6.82 -0.55
CA ASN A 22 5.24 7.11 -0.79
C ASN A 22 5.96 5.94 -1.48
N LEU A 23 5.52 4.69 -1.28
CA LEU A 23 6.00 3.56 -2.07
C LEU A 23 5.54 3.69 -3.54
N ALA A 24 4.25 3.96 -3.77
CA ALA A 24 3.71 4.12 -5.12
C ALA A 24 4.42 5.25 -5.87
N ALA A 25 4.62 6.41 -5.22
CA ALA A 25 5.36 7.52 -5.80
C ALA A 25 6.83 7.19 -6.07
N SER A 26 7.49 6.42 -5.18
CA SER A 26 8.88 6.02 -5.35
C SER A 26 9.05 5.03 -6.51
N LEU A 27 8.12 4.08 -6.69
CA LEU A 27 8.10 3.19 -7.85
C LEU A 27 7.91 3.99 -9.14
N ALA A 28 6.98 4.96 -9.13
CA ALA A 28 6.73 5.84 -10.28
C ALA A 28 7.94 6.70 -10.65
N VAL A 29 8.67 7.25 -9.66
CA VAL A 29 9.92 8.01 -9.90
C VAL A 29 11.03 7.11 -10.48
N LEU A 30 10.99 5.81 -10.20
CA LEU A 30 11.84 4.81 -10.85
C LEU A 30 11.29 4.33 -12.21
N GLU A 31 10.34 5.10 -12.80
CA GLU A 31 9.76 4.90 -14.13
C GLU A 31 8.89 3.64 -14.28
N TYR A 32 8.43 3.03 -13.16
CA TYR A 32 7.44 1.96 -13.21
C TYR A 32 6.04 2.55 -13.23
N ARG A 33 5.22 2.15 -14.22
CA ARG A 33 3.80 2.56 -14.28
C ARG A 33 3.09 2.02 -13.06
N THR A 34 2.66 2.89 -12.17
CA THR A 34 2.13 2.54 -10.87
C THR A 34 0.72 3.07 -10.69
N LEU A 35 -0.19 2.22 -10.20
CA LEU A 35 -1.52 2.62 -9.76
C LEU A 35 -1.58 2.55 -8.23
N LEU A 36 -1.97 3.65 -7.61
CA LEU A 36 -2.38 3.68 -6.20
C LEU A 36 -3.89 3.49 -6.12
N VAL A 37 -4.34 2.47 -5.40
CA VAL A 37 -5.76 2.20 -5.14
C VAL A 37 -6.03 2.56 -3.69
N ASP A 38 -6.89 3.54 -3.46
CA ASP A 38 -7.35 3.90 -2.13
C ASP A 38 -8.57 3.02 -1.77
N ALA A 39 -8.39 2.10 -0.83
CA ALA A 39 -9.43 1.17 -0.36
C ALA A 39 -9.85 1.48 1.10
N ASP A 40 -9.62 2.71 1.55
CA ASP A 40 -10.08 3.21 2.86
C ASP A 40 -11.22 4.23 2.64
N PRO A 41 -12.40 4.06 3.25
CA PRO A 41 -13.47 5.05 3.20
C PRO A 41 -13.09 6.44 3.70
N GLN A 42 -12.02 6.55 4.49
CA GLN A 42 -11.49 7.85 4.91
C GLN A 42 -10.80 8.62 3.78
N ALA A 43 -10.52 7.99 2.65
CA ALA A 43 -9.92 8.56 1.45
C ALA A 43 -8.64 9.36 1.72
N ASN A 44 -7.80 8.84 2.65
CA ASN A 44 -6.58 9.53 3.05
C ASN A 44 -5.48 9.45 1.99
N SER A 45 -5.41 8.37 1.20
CA SER A 45 -4.51 8.30 0.05
C SER A 45 -4.95 9.26 -1.05
N THR A 46 -6.25 9.37 -1.28
CA THR A 46 -6.85 10.29 -2.26
C THR A 46 -6.51 11.74 -1.92
N SER A 47 -6.78 12.17 -0.68
CA SER A 47 -6.46 13.53 -0.24
C SER A 47 -4.97 13.80 -0.14
N GLY A 48 -4.18 12.79 0.28
CA GLY A 48 -2.74 12.91 0.49
C GLY A 48 -1.93 13.12 -0.79
N ILE A 49 -2.51 12.86 -1.97
CA ILE A 49 -1.89 13.15 -3.27
C ILE A 49 -2.65 14.20 -4.10
N GLY A 50 -3.43 15.05 -3.41
CA GLY A 50 -3.94 16.31 -3.96
C GLY A 50 -5.36 16.28 -4.52
N PHE A 51 -6.13 15.21 -4.32
CA PHE A 51 -7.52 15.17 -4.76
C PHE A 51 -8.47 15.41 -3.57
N ASP A 52 -9.45 16.29 -3.74
CA ASP A 52 -10.51 16.46 -2.76
C ASP A 52 -11.54 15.32 -2.90
N PRO A 53 -11.65 14.40 -1.91
CA PRO A 53 -12.58 13.27 -1.98
C PRO A 53 -14.03 13.68 -2.20
N ARG A 54 -14.42 14.89 -1.76
CA ARG A 54 -15.79 15.42 -1.91
C ARG A 54 -16.13 15.76 -3.35
N THR A 55 -15.14 15.92 -4.22
CA THR A 55 -15.32 16.24 -5.64
C THR A 55 -15.24 15.02 -6.55
N ILE A 56 -14.89 13.86 -6.01
CA ILE A 56 -14.78 12.60 -6.75
C ILE A 56 -16.17 12.14 -7.15
N LYS A 57 -16.37 11.95 -8.46
CA LYS A 57 -17.64 11.47 -9.03
C LYS A 57 -17.67 9.95 -9.23
N SER A 58 -16.51 9.35 -9.47
CA SER A 58 -16.36 7.91 -9.65
C SER A 58 -15.10 7.47 -8.91
N SER A 59 -15.21 6.43 -8.11
CA SER A 59 -14.20 5.90 -7.22
C SER A 59 -14.16 4.37 -7.28
N ILE A 60 -13.34 3.74 -6.45
CA ILE A 60 -13.34 2.29 -6.28
C ILE A 60 -14.71 1.77 -5.83
N TYR A 61 -15.52 2.57 -5.12
CA TYR A 61 -16.88 2.20 -4.72
C TYR A 61 -17.74 1.92 -5.94
N GLU A 62 -17.85 2.85 -6.91
CA GLU A 62 -18.68 2.66 -8.11
C GLU A 62 -18.15 1.49 -8.96
N CYS A 63 -16.84 1.25 -8.98
CA CYS A 63 -16.28 0.11 -9.69
C CYS A 63 -16.70 -1.23 -9.06
N ILE A 64 -16.75 -1.31 -7.72
CA ILE A 64 -17.10 -2.53 -6.97
C ILE A 64 -18.61 -2.77 -6.98
N ILE A 65 -19.43 -1.74 -6.76
CA ILE A 65 -20.87 -1.86 -6.55
C ILE A 65 -21.64 -1.71 -7.85
N ASN A 66 -21.31 -0.71 -8.67
CA ASN A 66 -22.06 -0.32 -9.85
C ASN A 66 -21.43 -0.83 -11.16
N ASP A 67 -20.37 -1.65 -11.09
CA ASP A 67 -19.64 -2.20 -12.25
C ASP A 67 -19.11 -1.15 -13.24
N ILE A 68 -18.86 0.09 -12.81
CA ILE A 68 -18.25 1.13 -13.63
C ILE A 68 -16.85 0.68 -14.06
N ASP A 69 -16.47 0.98 -15.29
CA ASP A 69 -15.12 0.70 -15.77
C ASP A 69 -14.09 1.48 -14.93
N PRO A 70 -13.11 0.83 -14.31
CA PRO A 70 -12.11 1.51 -13.51
C PRO A 70 -11.33 2.59 -14.28
N LYS A 71 -11.24 2.50 -15.61
CA LYS A 71 -10.62 3.54 -16.45
C LYS A 71 -11.35 4.89 -16.36
N ASP A 72 -12.66 4.87 -16.13
CA ASP A 72 -13.46 6.10 -15.97
C ASP A 72 -13.28 6.73 -14.58
N ALA A 73 -12.84 5.94 -13.59
CA ALA A 73 -12.61 6.40 -12.23
C ALA A 73 -11.16 6.84 -11.98
N ILE A 74 -10.18 6.28 -12.70
CA ILE A 74 -8.77 6.56 -12.53
C ILE A 74 -8.46 8.05 -12.80
N LYS A 75 -7.60 8.62 -11.96
CA LYS A 75 -7.10 10.00 -12.04
C LYS A 75 -5.60 10.00 -12.30
N LYS A 76 -5.15 10.85 -13.21
CA LYS A 76 -3.74 11.16 -13.40
C LYS A 76 -3.27 12.06 -12.27
N THR A 77 -2.16 11.71 -11.62
CA THR A 77 -1.56 12.55 -10.58
C THR A 77 -0.52 13.51 -11.17
N GLU A 78 -0.03 14.44 -10.35
CA GLU A 78 1.09 15.31 -10.75
C GLU A 78 2.44 14.55 -10.79
N THR A 79 2.54 13.38 -10.16
CA THR A 79 3.74 12.54 -10.22
C THR A 79 3.70 11.73 -11.52
N PRO A 80 4.67 11.90 -12.43
CA PRO A 80 4.75 11.07 -13.63
C PRO A 80 4.74 9.58 -13.31
N PHE A 81 4.12 8.76 -14.17
CA PHE A 81 3.96 7.32 -14.00
C PHE A 81 3.10 6.88 -12.80
N LEU A 82 2.50 7.79 -12.03
CA LEU A 82 1.61 7.47 -10.92
C LEU A 82 0.17 7.87 -11.26
N ASP A 83 -0.72 6.91 -11.25
CA ASP A 83 -2.17 7.10 -11.32
C ASP A 83 -2.82 6.77 -9.97
N LEU A 84 -4.03 7.30 -9.76
CA LEU A 84 -4.86 7.05 -8.59
C LEU A 84 -6.21 6.45 -9.00
N LEU A 85 -6.61 5.35 -8.37
CA LEU A 85 -8.00 4.93 -8.26
C LEU A 85 -8.51 5.39 -6.89
N PRO A 86 -9.31 6.48 -6.83
CA PRO A 86 -9.62 7.16 -5.58
C PRO A 86 -10.67 6.42 -4.74
N ALA A 87 -10.74 6.74 -3.45
CA ALA A 87 -11.85 6.39 -2.57
C ALA A 87 -12.80 7.58 -2.37
N HIS A 88 -13.98 7.24 -1.87
CA HIS A 88 -15.01 8.18 -1.43
C HIS A 88 -15.68 7.64 -0.16
N ILE A 89 -16.34 8.52 0.61
CA ILE A 89 -16.99 8.13 1.87
C ILE A 89 -18.08 7.05 1.67
N ASP A 90 -18.70 7.00 0.50
CA ASP A 90 -19.73 5.99 0.18
C ASP A 90 -19.18 4.56 0.22
N LEU A 91 -17.85 4.38 0.18
CA LEU A 91 -17.22 3.08 0.39
C LEU A 91 -17.55 2.46 1.77
N VAL A 92 -18.00 3.27 2.76
CA VAL A 92 -18.56 2.74 4.02
C VAL A 92 -19.79 1.88 3.76
N GLY A 93 -20.64 2.27 2.81
CA GLY A 93 -21.83 1.52 2.44
C GLY A 93 -21.54 0.22 1.69
N ALA A 94 -20.41 0.16 1.01
CA ALA A 94 -20.06 -0.99 0.16
C ALA A 94 -20.06 -2.33 0.91
N GLU A 95 -19.62 -2.36 2.18
CA GLU A 95 -19.61 -3.61 2.97
C GLU A 95 -21.03 -4.16 3.19
N ILE A 96 -22.03 -3.29 3.33
CA ILE A 96 -23.43 -3.66 3.51
C ILE A 96 -24.02 -4.09 2.16
N GLU A 97 -23.77 -3.32 1.11
CA GLU A 97 -24.32 -3.55 -0.23
C GLU A 97 -23.76 -4.83 -0.86
N MET A 98 -22.49 -5.13 -0.64
CA MET A 98 -21.86 -6.37 -1.09
C MET A 98 -22.41 -7.63 -0.42
N ILE A 99 -23.13 -7.57 0.74
CA ILE A 99 -23.60 -8.77 1.45
C ILE A 99 -24.36 -9.73 0.54
N ASN A 100 -25.19 -9.20 -0.34
CA ASN A 100 -26.06 -9.97 -1.23
C ASN A 100 -25.49 -10.15 -2.65
N LEU A 101 -24.29 -9.64 -2.93
CA LEU A 101 -23.67 -9.80 -4.25
C LEU A 101 -23.03 -11.18 -4.38
N HIS A 102 -23.17 -11.74 -5.58
CA HIS A 102 -22.44 -12.95 -5.95
C HIS A 102 -20.93 -12.66 -6.01
N GLU A 103 -20.12 -13.60 -5.50
CA GLU A 103 -18.66 -13.46 -5.50
C GLU A 103 -18.18 -12.16 -4.85
N ARG A 104 -18.85 -11.72 -3.80
CA ARG A 104 -18.59 -10.46 -3.12
C ARG A 104 -17.13 -10.28 -2.64
N GLU A 105 -16.42 -11.36 -2.35
CA GLU A 105 -15.03 -11.36 -1.94
C GLU A 105 -14.06 -11.15 -3.11
N TYR A 106 -14.51 -11.24 -4.36
CA TYR A 106 -13.72 -11.13 -5.60
C TYR A 106 -13.98 -9.85 -6.39
N ARG A 107 -14.82 -8.94 -5.89
CA ARG A 107 -15.21 -7.72 -6.62
C ARG A 107 -14.00 -6.85 -6.99
N MET A 108 -13.11 -6.59 -6.03
CA MET A 108 -11.87 -5.83 -6.29
C MET A 108 -10.98 -6.55 -7.31
N LYS A 109 -10.81 -7.86 -7.20
CA LYS A 109 -10.04 -8.66 -8.17
C LYS A 109 -10.60 -8.53 -9.57
N THR A 110 -11.92 -8.55 -9.72
CA THR A 110 -12.61 -8.36 -11.01
C THR A 110 -12.33 -6.96 -11.58
N VAL A 111 -12.39 -5.93 -10.73
CA VAL A 111 -12.09 -4.54 -11.14
C VAL A 111 -10.64 -4.43 -11.60
N LEU A 112 -9.68 -4.88 -10.79
CA LEU A 112 -8.26 -4.72 -11.10
C LEU A 112 -7.81 -5.57 -12.30
N ASN A 113 -8.43 -6.73 -12.55
CA ASN A 113 -8.15 -7.53 -13.74
C ASN A 113 -8.45 -6.82 -15.06
N LYS A 114 -9.34 -5.82 -15.08
CA LYS A 114 -9.64 -5.04 -16.28
C LYS A 114 -8.50 -4.10 -16.70
N ILE A 115 -7.62 -3.74 -15.76
CA ILE A 115 -6.60 -2.69 -15.94
C ILE A 115 -5.18 -3.10 -15.59
N LYS A 116 -4.97 -4.27 -14.97
CA LYS A 116 -3.66 -4.67 -14.44
C LYS A 116 -2.54 -4.65 -15.50
N ASP A 117 -2.86 -4.97 -16.75
CA ASP A 117 -1.85 -5.03 -17.81
C ASP A 117 -1.33 -3.64 -18.24
N GLU A 118 -1.96 -2.56 -17.77
CA GLU A 118 -1.53 -1.19 -18.03
C GLU A 118 -0.49 -0.69 -17.02
N TYR A 119 -0.29 -1.43 -15.91
CA TYR A 119 0.59 -1.06 -14.80
C TYR A 119 1.64 -2.13 -14.53
N ASP A 120 2.80 -1.69 -14.07
CA ASP A 120 3.86 -2.56 -13.60
C ASP A 120 3.66 -2.92 -12.12
N PHE A 121 3.13 -1.94 -11.35
CA PHE A 121 2.73 -2.12 -9.95
C PHE A 121 1.34 -1.55 -9.68
N ILE A 122 0.57 -2.25 -8.83
CA ILE A 122 -0.67 -1.75 -8.24
C ILE A 122 -0.52 -1.83 -6.72
N ILE A 123 -0.61 -0.69 -6.04
CA ILE A 123 -0.49 -0.57 -4.58
C ILE A 123 -1.87 -0.30 -4.01
N ILE A 124 -2.35 -1.17 -3.11
CA ILE A 124 -3.67 -1.02 -2.48
C ILE A 124 -3.48 -0.55 -1.04
N ASP A 125 -3.98 0.65 -0.72
CA ASP A 125 -4.04 1.18 0.65
C ASP A 125 -5.27 0.65 1.37
N CYS A 126 -5.09 -0.30 2.27
CA CYS A 126 -6.20 -0.93 2.99
C CYS A 126 -6.60 -0.13 4.23
N SER A 127 -7.91 -0.12 4.53
CA SER A 127 -8.41 0.42 5.79
C SER A 127 -7.89 -0.37 7.01
N PRO A 128 -7.94 0.18 8.23
CA PRO A 128 -7.52 -0.55 9.43
C PRO A 128 -8.51 -1.64 9.85
N SER A 129 -9.68 -1.71 9.24
CA SER A 129 -10.64 -2.79 9.50
C SER A 129 -10.20 -4.10 8.80
N LEU A 130 -10.59 -5.24 9.35
CA LEU A 130 -10.48 -6.54 8.67
C LEU A 130 -11.85 -6.93 8.05
N GLY A 131 -12.59 -5.95 7.56
CA GLY A 131 -13.88 -6.09 6.91
C GLY A 131 -13.80 -6.61 5.48
N LEU A 132 -14.95 -6.61 4.80
CA LEU A 132 -15.08 -7.20 3.47
C LEU A 132 -14.22 -6.48 2.41
N ILE A 133 -14.00 -5.17 2.54
CA ILE A 133 -13.13 -4.41 1.64
C ILE A 133 -11.67 -4.87 1.76
N THR A 134 -11.17 -5.06 3.00
CA THR A 134 -9.81 -5.57 3.22
C THR A 134 -9.67 -7.01 2.72
N ILE A 135 -10.69 -7.86 2.91
CA ILE A 135 -10.72 -9.22 2.33
C ILE A 135 -10.65 -9.16 0.81
N ASN A 136 -11.40 -8.26 0.17
CA ASN A 136 -11.35 -8.02 -1.27
C ASN A 136 -9.95 -7.59 -1.73
N SER A 137 -9.32 -6.67 -1.00
CA SER A 137 -7.96 -6.20 -1.30
C SER A 137 -6.94 -7.35 -1.25
N LEU A 138 -6.99 -8.19 -0.20
CA LEU A 138 -6.12 -9.36 -0.05
C LEU A 138 -6.44 -10.45 -1.08
N THR A 139 -7.69 -10.60 -1.49
CA THR A 139 -8.10 -11.56 -2.53
C THR A 139 -7.61 -11.13 -3.91
N ALA A 140 -7.49 -9.83 -4.15
CA ALA A 140 -6.99 -9.27 -5.41
C ALA A 140 -5.46 -9.19 -5.49
N ALA A 141 -4.78 -9.13 -4.33
CA ALA A 141 -3.34 -8.92 -4.27
C ALA A 141 -2.53 -10.19 -4.53
N ASP A 142 -1.34 -10.02 -5.13
CA ASP A 142 -0.32 -11.08 -5.23
C ASP A 142 0.44 -11.22 -3.90
N SER A 143 0.61 -10.09 -3.20
CA SER A 143 1.31 -10.10 -1.91
C SER A 143 0.84 -8.97 -0.98
N VAL A 144 1.20 -9.08 0.31
CA VAL A 144 0.85 -8.10 1.33
C VAL A 144 2.10 -7.60 2.06
N ILE A 145 2.23 -6.27 2.15
CA ILE A 145 3.17 -5.59 3.05
C ILE A 145 2.45 -5.30 4.35
N ILE A 146 3.11 -5.58 5.47
CA ILE A 146 2.58 -5.36 6.81
C ILE A 146 3.39 -4.25 7.49
N PRO A 147 2.91 -2.99 7.47
CA PRO A 147 3.56 -1.91 8.21
C PRO A 147 3.40 -2.10 9.71
N VAL A 148 4.51 -2.03 10.45
CA VAL A 148 4.58 -2.22 11.90
C VAL A 148 5.33 -1.04 12.52
N GLN A 149 4.63 -0.29 13.37
CA GLN A 149 5.22 0.85 14.08
C GLN A 149 6.15 0.35 15.19
N CYS A 150 7.36 0.95 15.31
CA CYS A 150 8.36 0.57 16.31
C CYS A 150 7.99 1.09 17.72
N GLU A 151 6.85 0.63 18.28
CA GLU A 151 6.34 0.97 19.60
C GLU A 151 5.88 -0.28 20.37
N TYR A 152 5.64 -0.17 21.68
CA TYR A 152 5.39 -1.28 22.60
C TYR A 152 4.31 -2.29 22.13
N PHE A 153 3.23 -1.83 21.54
CA PHE A 153 2.16 -2.71 21.04
C PHE A 153 2.34 -3.11 19.57
N ALA A 154 3.59 -3.15 19.07
CA ALA A 154 3.88 -3.44 17.67
C ALA A 154 3.31 -4.79 17.21
N LEU A 155 3.43 -5.82 18.02
CA LEU A 155 3.02 -7.19 17.70
C LEU A 155 1.56 -7.52 18.08
N GLU A 156 0.88 -6.69 18.87
CA GLU A 156 -0.47 -6.99 19.40
C GLU A 156 -1.44 -7.00 18.20
N GLY A 157 -1.72 -6.69 17.32
CA GLY A 157 -2.72 -6.83 16.23
C GLY A 157 -2.26 -7.76 15.10
N LEU A 158 -0.97 -8.12 15.11
CA LEU A 158 -0.36 -8.85 14.02
C LEU A 158 -0.91 -10.29 13.90
N GLY A 159 -1.14 -10.93 15.03
CA GLY A 159 -1.71 -12.27 15.07
C GLY A 159 -3.08 -12.38 14.40
N LYS A 160 -3.95 -11.38 14.58
CA LYS A 160 -5.27 -11.34 13.94
C LYS A 160 -5.15 -11.13 12.43
N LEU A 161 -4.28 -10.23 12.00
CA LEU A 161 -4.02 -10.02 10.58
C LEU A 161 -3.46 -11.29 9.91
N LEU A 162 -2.45 -11.93 10.53
CA LEU A 162 -1.87 -13.17 10.01
C LEU A 162 -2.91 -14.29 9.92
N ASN A 163 -3.83 -14.38 10.89
CA ASN A 163 -4.94 -15.32 10.81
C ASN A 163 -5.89 -14.97 9.64
N THR A 164 -6.20 -13.70 9.43
CA THR A 164 -7.02 -13.26 8.27
C THR A 164 -6.32 -13.60 6.95
N ILE A 165 -5.01 -13.35 6.83
CA ILE A 165 -4.23 -13.72 5.65
C ILE A 165 -4.32 -15.24 5.41
N LYS A 166 -4.16 -16.08 6.44
CA LYS A 166 -4.31 -17.54 6.33
C LYS A 166 -5.71 -17.95 5.87
N ILE A 167 -6.76 -17.29 6.35
CA ILE A 167 -8.14 -17.56 5.90
C ILE A 167 -8.28 -17.23 4.41
N VAL A 168 -7.76 -16.08 3.96
CA VAL A 168 -7.77 -15.69 2.56
C VAL A 168 -6.98 -16.68 1.70
N GLN A 169 -5.77 -17.05 2.11
CA GLN A 169 -4.96 -18.06 1.43
C GLN A 169 -5.68 -19.38 1.27
N ASN A 170 -6.34 -19.87 2.32
CA ASN A 170 -7.00 -21.18 2.31
C ASN A 170 -8.30 -21.21 1.50
N ARG A 171 -8.99 -20.07 1.31
CA ARG A 171 -10.36 -20.06 0.78
C ARG A 171 -10.57 -19.22 -0.47
N LEU A 172 -9.77 -18.15 -0.66
CA LEU A 172 -10.03 -17.12 -1.65
C LEU A 172 -8.86 -16.88 -2.61
N ASN A 173 -7.63 -16.84 -2.08
CA ASN A 173 -6.44 -16.54 -2.86
C ASN A 173 -5.23 -17.37 -2.37
N PRO A 174 -5.07 -18.63 -2.84
CA PRO A 174 -3.96 -19.49 -2.42
C PRO A 174 -2.57 -18.94 -2.74
N GLU A 175 -2.46 -18.09 -3.74
CA GLU A 175 -1.19 -17.49 -4.20
C GLU A 175 -0.78 -16.25 -3.40
N LEU A 176 -1.64 -15.75 -2.49
CA LEU A 176 -1.32 -14.56 -1.69
C LEU A 176 -0.06 -14.82 -0.84
N ALA A 177 1.00 -14.07 -1.11
CA ALA A 177 2.25 -14.13 -0.36
C ALA A 177 2.33 -13.00 0.69
N ILE A 178 3.20 -13.15 1.69
CA ILE A 178 3.64 -12.01 2.51
C ILE A 178 4.87 -11.42 1.82
N GLU A 179 4.74 -10.18 1.29
CA GLU A 179 5.85 -9.45 0.66
C GLU A 179 6.92 -9.09 1.69
N GLY A 180 6.47 -8.64 2.85
CA GLY A 180 7.34 -8.37 3.98
C GLY A 180 6.68 -7.58 5.10
N VAL A 181 7.38 -7.51 6.23
CA VAL A 181 7.06 -6.66 7.38
C VAL A 181 7.88 -5.39 7.28
N LEU A 182 7.20 -4.24 7.18
CA LEU A 182 7.83 -2.93 7.07
C LEU A 182 7.85 -2.21 8.43
N LEU A 183 9.02 -2.06 9.02
CA LEU A 183 9.21 -1.29 10.25
C LEU A 183 9.08 0.20 9.96
N THR A 184 8.18 0.88 10.68
CA THR A 184 7.86 2.29 10.47
C THR A 184 8.08 3.14 11.71
N MET A 185 8.19 4.46 11.52
CA MET A 185 8.33 5.46 12.59
C MET A 185 9.49 5.15 13.55
N TYR A 186 10.54 4.52 13.04
CA TYR A 186 11.71 4.16 13.83
C TYR A 186 12.50 5.40 14.27
N ASP A 187 12.86 5.45 15.55
CA ASP A 187 13.77 6.44 16.10
C ASP A 187 14.92 5.72 16.81
N VAL A 188 16.13 5.78 16.22
CA VAL A 188 17.35 5.12 16.73
C VAL A 188 17.70 5.52 18.16
N ARG A 189 17.27 6.71 18.62
CA ARG A 189 17.55 7.22 19.97
C ARG A 189 16.72 6.53 21.05
N LEU A 190 15.62 5.87 20.66
CA LEU A 190 14.71 5.23 21.59
C LEU A 190 15.10 3.76 21.80
N ARG A 191 15.49 3.41 23.03
CA ARG A 191 15.81 2.02 23.40
C ARG A 191 14.66 1.07 23.08
N LEU A 192 13.42 1.50 23.33
CA LEU A 192 12.24 0.70 23.03
C LEU A 192 12.10 0.39 21.53
N ALA A 193 12.35 1.36 20.66
CA ALA A 193 12.28 1.15 19.22
C ALA A 193 13.30 0.09 18.75
N ASN A 194 14.52 0.12 19.30
CA ASN A 194 15.54 -0.90 19.01
C ASN A 194 15.10 -2.29 19.50
N GLN A 195 14.52 -2.40 20.70
CA GLN A 195 14.00 -3.68 21.21
C GLN A 195 12.89 -4.24 20.34
N VAL A 196 11.95 -3.40 19.85
CA VAL A 196 10.89 -3.82 18.93
C VAL A 196 11.46 -4.29 17.60
N VAL A 197 12.48 -3.62 17.06
CA VAL A 197 13.16 -4.06 15.81
C VAL A 197 13.72 -5.47 15.98
N GLU A 198 14.47 -5.72 17.08
CA GLU A 198 15.05 -7.04 17.37
C GLU A 198 13.96 -8.12 17.55
N GLU A 199 12.89 -7.80 18.26
CA GLU A 199 11.77 -8.72 18.49
C GLU A 199 11.07 -9.07 17.17
N VAL A 200 10.75 -8.08 16.32
CA VAL A 200 10.13 -8.31 15.01
C VAL A 200 11.07 -9.13 14.12
N LYS A 201 12.36 -8.82 14.06
CA LYS A 201 13.35 -9.59 13.29
C LYS A 201 13.46 -11.04 13.79
N THR A 202 13.42 -11.26 15.10
CA THR A 202 13.45 -12.62 15.67
C THR A 202 12.24 -13.45 15.25
N HIS A 203 11.04 -12.84 15.20
CA HIS A 203 9.80 -13.56 14.85
C HIS A 203 9.57 -13.73 13.35
N PHE A 204 9.96 -12.75 12.53
CA PHE A 204 9.67 -12.71 11.10
C PHE A 204 10.90 -12.95 10.21
N GLN A 205 12.08 -12.92 10.78
CA GLN A 205 13.35 -13.24 10.11
C GLN A 205 13.49 -12.54 8.74
N GLU A 206 13.63 -13.30 7.67
CA GLU A 206 13.83 -12.81 6.30
C GLU A 206 12.58 -12.11 5.70
N LEU A 207 11.44 -12.19 6.38
CA LEU A 207 10.25 -11.43 5.96
C LEU A 207 10.33 -9.97 6.36
N VAL A 208 11.26 -9.55 7.23
CA VAL A 208 11.43 -8.14 7.56
C VAL A 208 12.24 -7.47 6.47
N PHE A 209 11.72 -6.36 5.93
CA PHE A 209 12.49 -5.56 4.97
C PHE A 209 13.79 -5.05 5.60
N ASP A 210 14.87 -5.02 4.81
CA ASP A 210 16.13 -4.37 5.21
C ASP A 210 15.91 -2.89 5.44
N THR A 211 15.06 -2.29 4.62
CA THR A 211 14.68 -0.88 4.70
C THR A 211 13.75 -0.63 5.88
N ILE A 212 14.14 0.29 6.77
CA ILE A 212 13.34 0.76 7.91
C ILE A 212 12.94 2.21 7.68
N ILE A 213 11.66 2.53 7.81
CA ILE A 213 11.15 3.90 7.67
C ILE A 213 11.36 4.66 8.98
N GLN A 214 12.27 5.63 8.95
CA GLN A 214 12.56 6.47 10.09
C GLN A 214 11.45 7.50 10.34
N ARG A 215 11.25 7.87 11.62
CA ARG A 215 10.39 9.00 11.96
C ARG A 215 10.92 10.27 11.30
N ASN A 216 10.09 10.92 10.48
CA ASN A 216 10.46 12.10 9.71
C ASN A 216 9.27 13.04 9.56
N THR A 217 9.45 14.33 9.89
CA THR A 217 8.38 15.35 9.83
C THR A 217 7.90 15.61 8.40
N ARG A 218 8.78 15.50 7.41
CA ARG A 218 8.42 15.68 6.00
C ARG A 218 7.36 14.70 5.52
N LEU A 219 7.36 13.47 6.07
CA LEU A 219 6.30 12.47 5.81
C LEU A 219 4.93 12.90 6.33
N SER A 220 4.88 13.68 7.40
CA SER A 220 3.64 14.22 7.96
C SER A 220 3.21 15.53 7.28
N GLU A 221 4.15 16.29 6.77
CA GLU A 221 3.91 17.58 6.10
C GLU A 221 3.43 17.39 4.65
N ALA A 222 4.05 16.50 3.89
CA ALA A 222 3.80 16.31 2.46
C ALA A 222 2.30 16.17 2.09
N PRO A 223 1.47 15.38 2.83
CA PRO A 223 0.04 15.27 2.53
C PRO A 223 -0.73 16.58 2.67
N SER A 224 -0.27 17.52 3.49
CA SER A 224 -0.91 18.86 3.61
C SER A 224 -0.71 19.72 2.36
N PHE A 225 0.27 19.37 1.54
CA PHE A 225 0.52 19.97 0.22
C PHE A 225 -0.08 19.14 -0.92
N GLY A 226 -0.72 18.01 -0.61
CA GLY A 226 -1.31 17.12 -1.61
C GLY A 226 -0.27 16.39 -2.48
N VAL A 227 0.93 16.12 -1.96
CA VAL A 227 2.02 15.48 -2.69
C VAL A 227 2.71 14.39 -1.88
N SER A 228 3.40 13.47 -2.56
CA SER A 228 4.26 12.50 -1.88
C SER A 228 5.51 13.17 -1.29
N VAL A 229 6.16 12.50 -0.32
CA VAL A 229 7.37 13.05 0.31
C VAL A 229 8.52 13.27 -0.69
N ILE A 230 8.63 12.44 -1.72
CA ILE A 230 9.70 12.58 -2.73
C ILE A 230 9.47 13.83 -3.60
N MET A 231 8.21 14.19 -3.85
CA MET A 231 7.85 15.44 -4.55
C MET A 231 7.96 16.65 -3.62
N HIS A 232 7.72 16.50 -2.33
CA HIS A 232 7.80 17.55 -1.32
C HIS A 232 9.25 17.90 -0.94
N ASP A 233 10.07 16.88 -0.65
CA ASP A 233 11.49 17.03 -0.25
C ASP A 233 12.25 15.72 -0.56
N ALA A 234 12.77 15.62 -1.78
CA ALA A 234 13.49 14.44 -2.28
C ALA A 234 14.74 14.09 -1.47
N ASN A 235 15.35 15.07 -0.78
CA ASN A 235 16.55 14.89 0.02
C ASN A 235 16.24 14.47 1.48
N SER A 236 14.96 14.45 1.86
CA SER A 236 14.57 14.04 3.21
C SER A 236 14.86 12.55 3.45
N LYS A 237 15.13 12.21 4.71
CA LYS A 237 15.31 10.81 5.11
C LYS A 237 14.08 9.96 4.75
N GLY A 238 12.88 10.54 4.86
CA GLY A 238 11.63 9.87 4.49
C GLY A 238 11.60 9.49 3.00
N ALA A 239 11.95 10.41 2.11
CA ALA A 239 12.01 10.16 0.67
C ALA A 239 13.05 9.09 0.33
N ILE A 240 14.26 9.21 0.90
CA ILE A 240 15.34 8.23 0.69
C ILE A 240 14.93 6.83 1.18
N ASN A 241 14.26 6.72 2.35
CA ASN A 241 13.81 5.43 2.86
C ASN A 241 12.79 4.77 1.91
N TYR A 242 11.79 5.52 1.41
CA TYR A 242 10.80 4.92 0.49
C TYR A 242 11.39 4.60 -0.88
N LEU A 243 12.35 5.38 -1.36
CA LEU A 243 13.07 5.05 -2.59
C LEU A 243 13.89 3.75 -2.44
N ASN A 244 14.53 3.55 -1.29
CA ASN A 244 15.24 2.31 -0.98
C ASN A 244 14.28 1.12 -0.85
N LEU A 245 13.11 1.30 -0.22
CA LEU A 245 12.07 0.28 -0.15
C LEU A 245 11.58 -0.12 -1.54
N ALA A 246 11.36 0.86 -2.42
CA ALA A 246 10.94 0.58 -3.80
C ALA A 246 12.00 -0.25 -4.54
N ARG A 247 13.29 0.10 -4.43
CA ARG A 247 14.39 -0.69 -5.01
C ARG A 247 14.48 -2.09 -4.43
N GLU A 248 14.27 -2.24 -3.12
CA GLU A 248 14.25 -3.54 -2.45
C GLU A 248 13.12 -4.43 -2.98
N ILE A 249 11.91 -3.88 -3.17
CA ILE A 249 10.76 -4.59 -3.72
C ILE A 249 11.00 -4.98 -5.19
N ILE A 250 11.53 -4.07 -6.02
CA ILE A 250 11.87 -4.35 -7.42
C ILE A 250 12.84 -5.53 -7.50
N ARG A 251 13.90 -5.52 -6.69
CA ARG A 251 14.90 -6.59 -6.64
C ARG A 251 14.29 -7.92 -6.18
N LYS A 252 13.49 -7.92 -5.10
CA LYS A 252 12.83 -9.14 -4.56
C LYS A 252 11.90 -9.80 -5.57
N ASN A 253 11.29 -9.01 -6.45
CA ASN A 253 10.35 -9.50 -7.46
C ASN A 253 11.02 -9.76 -8.83
N GLY A 254 12.35 -9.65 -8.95
CA GLY A 254 13.07 -9.91 -10.20
C GLY A 254 12.71 -8.95 -11.33
N LEU A 255 12.26 -7.74 -11.00
CA LEU A 255 11.82 -6.71 -11.96
C LEU A 255 12.92 -5.66 -12.24
N ALA A 256 14.15 -5.89 -11.79
CA ALA A 256 15.27 -4.98 -12.05
C ALA A 256 15.49 -4.87 -13.58
N GLN A 257 15.45 -3.63 -14.09
CA GLN A 257 15.89 -3.36 -15.46
C GLN A 257 17.41 -3.54 -15.49
N GLU A 258 17.94 -4.27 -16.48
CA GLU A 258 19.36 -4.67 -16.58
C GLU A 258 20.36 -3.48 -16.67
N GLU A 259 19.90 -2.25 -16.77
CA GLU A 259 20.75 -1.06 -16.95
C GLU A 259 21.35 -0.47 -15.67
N VAL A 260 20.96 -0.91 -14.47
CA VAL A 260 21.42 -0.30 -13.20
C VAL A 260 22.70 -0.94 -12.66
N GLU A 261 23.09 -2.13 -13.11
CA GLU A 261 24.32 -2.78 -12.64
C GLU A 261 25.62 -2.20 -13.22
N GLN A 262 25.57 -1.48 -14.33
CA GLN A 262 26.77 -0.89 -14.96
C GLN A 262 27.21 0.44 -14.34
N ALA A 263 26.38 1.12 -13.58
CA ALA A 263 26.69 2.43 -12.98
C ALA A 263 27.41 2.35 -11.61
N VAL A 264 27.58 1.17 -11.03
CA VAL A 264 28.22 0.97 -9.72
C VAL A 264 29.67 0.46 -9.86
N THR A 265 30.16 0.24 -11.07
CA THR A 265 31.52 -0.29 -11.32
C THR A 265 32.46 0.75 -11.98
N LEU A 266 32.17 2.01 -11.82
CA LEU A 266 33.09 3.14 -12.15
C LEU A 266 33.30 4.01 -10.87
#